data_72ddf69a0c267246ebc25c4bb007b198
#
_entry.id   72ddf69a0c267246ebc25c4bb007b198
#
_cell.length_a   1.000
_cell.length_b   1.000
_cell.length_c   1.000
_cell.angle_alpha   90.00
_cell.angle_beta   90.00
_cell.angle_gamma   90.00
#
_symmetry.space_group_name_H-M   'P 1'
#
loop_
_entity.id
_entity.type
_entity.pdbx_description
1 polymer ?
#
loop_
_entity_poly.entity_id
_entity_poly.type
_entity_poly.pdbx_seq_one_letter_code
_entity_poly.pdbx_strand_id
1 'polypeptide(L)'
;MKRFLIFLAASMSVAPAVAQKASPARTHVVLLGTGTPNADPDRAGPSVAIVVDSSVYIVDAGAGIVRRVAAAAQKTKLPALQMPKLTRAFLTHLHSDHTVGLPDLMLSPWVLERTAPLEVYGPPGTQKMIDHLQAAYAEDIDIRLHGGEPSNKTGYVTKAHDVLPGVVYRDSLVKVTAFAVPHGKWPHAYGYRFDTPDRSIVLSGDTSPSDAVAKACDGCNVLIHEVISEAHLAIRTPEWQAYHRAYHTPAYDVGRVAAKARPKVLVLFHVIPTAFKDADLVGEVRRFYKGAVVVGKDLDVY
;
A
#
# COMPACT_ATOMS: atom_id res chain seq x y z
N MET A 1 -35.06 -38.18 69.41
CA MET A 1 -34.19 -37.07 69.08
C MET A 1 -34.02 -37.08 67.54
N LYS A 2 -34.71 -36.22 66.80
CA LYS A 2 -34.60 -36.13 65.34
C LYS A 2 -33.71 -34.90 65.00
N ARG A 3 -32.53 -35.13 64.35
CA ARG A 3 -31.65 -34.08 63.89
C ARG A 3 -32.09 -33.65 62.53
N PHE A 4 -32.47 -32.35 62.38
CA PHE A 4 -32.67 -31.69 61.10
C PHE A 4 -31.33 -31.20 60.54
N LEU A 5 -30.95 -31.65 59.32
CA LEU A 5 -29.86 -31.09 58.59
C LEU A 5 -30.47 -29.96 57.68
N ILE A 6 -29.94 -28.74 57.85
CA ILE A 6 -30.25 -27.61 57.01
C ILE A 6 -29.19 -27.55 55.90
N PHE A 7 -29.60 -27.75 54.65
CA PHE A 7 -28.72 -27.50 53.45
C PHE A 7 -28.78 -26.02 53.06
N LEU A 8 -27.67 -25.35 53.19
CA LEU A 8 -27.51 -23.98 52.68
C LEU A 8 -27.13 -24.08 51.19
N ALA A 9 -28.04 -23.68 50.28
CA ALA A 9 -27.73 -23.57 48.87
C ALA A 9 -27.09 -22.20 48.60
N ALA A 10 -25.80 -22.20 48.24
CA ALA A 10 -25.11 -20.99 47.80
C ALA A 10 -25.45 -20.72 46.33
N SER A 11 -26.23 -19.68 46.05
CA SER A 11 -26.50 -19.21 44.71
C SER A 11 -25.30 -18.41 44.19
N MET A 12 -24.52 -18.98 43.24
CA MET A 12 -23.53 -18.26 42.48
C MET A 12 -24.24 -17.34 41.43
N SER A 13 -24.23 -16.05 41.67
CA SER A 13 -24.65 -15.05 40.66
C SER A 13 -23.53 -14.89 39.64
N VAL A 14 -23.76 -15.38 38.44
CA VAL A 14 -22.89 -15.10 37.25
C VAL A 14 -23.22 -13.70 36.76
N ALA A 15 -22.32 -12.74 36.99
CA ALA A 15 -22.44 -11.42 36.43
C ALA A 15 -22.29 -11.50 34.89
N PRO A 16 -23.15 -10.82 34.09
CA PRO A 16 -23.01 -10.83 32.65
C PRO A 16 -21.68 -10.13 32.25
N ALA A 17 -20.88 -10.83 31.46
CA ALA A 17 -19.69 -10.24 30.84
C ALA A 17 -20.14 -9.10 29.91
N VAL A 18 -19.85 -7.88 30.28
CA VAL A 18 -20.05 -6.70 29.40
C VAL A 18 -19.09 -6.89 28.23
N ALA A 19 -19.62 -7.16 27.04
CA ALA A 19 -18.85 -7.20 25.81
C ALA A 19 -18.23 -5.81 25.59
N GLN A 20 -16.93 -5.71 25.81
CA GLN A 20 -16.18 -4.48 25.59
C GLN A 20 -16.25 -4.17 24.10
N LYS A 21 -16.90 -3.07 23.71
CA LYS A 21 -16.91 -2.59 22.32
C LYS A 21 -15.48 -2.43 21.89
N ALA A 22 -15.08 -3.14 20.82
CA ALA A 22 -13.77 -2.97 20.23
C ALA A 22 -13.56 -1.49 19.89
N SER A 23 -12.42 -0.93 20.30
CA SER A 23 -12.06 0.44 19.92
C SER A 23 -12.05 0.52 18.39
N PRO A 24 -12.49 1.65 17.80
CA PRO A 24 -12.44 1.81 16.35
C PRO A 24 -11.00 1.62 15.85
N ALA A 25 -10.86 1.01 14.68
CA ALA A 25 -9.53 0.79 14.08
C ALA A 25 -8.84 2.14 13.86
N ARG A 26 -7.60 2.25 14.31
CA ARG A 26 -6.77 3.45 14.13
C ARG A 26 -6.08 3.47 12.76
N THR A 27 -5.85 2.27 12.20
CA THR A 27 -5.14 2.09 10.93
C THR A 27 -6.08 1.58 9.86
N HIS A 28 -6.07 2.24 8.71
CA HIS A 28 -6.78 1.84 7.49
C HIS A 28 -5.81 1.73 6.33
N VAL A 29 -5.99 0.71 5.52
CA VAL A 29 -5.27 0.52 4.25
C VAL A 29 -6.25 0.83 3.13
N VAL A 30 -5.99 1.86 2.33
CA VAL A 30 -6.85 2.27 1.21
C VAL A 30 -6.10 2.03 -0.10
N LEU A 31 -6.63 1.19 -0.97
CA LEU A 31 -6.09 1.00 -2.31
C LEU A 31 -6.52 2.19 -3.17
N LEU A 32 -5.60 3.07 -3.49
CA LEU A 32 -5.90 4.26 -4.30
C LEU A 32 -5.98 3.93 -5.79
N GLY A 33 -5.12 3.04 -6.26
CA GLY A 33 -5.12 2.51 -7.61
C GLY A 33 -4.51 1.12 -7.63
N THR A 34 -5.08 0.22 -8.40
CA THR A 34 -4.73 -1.21 -8.47
C THR A 34 -4.32 -1.65 -9.88
N GLY A 35 -4.16 -0.68 -10.79
CA GLY A 35 -3.78 -0.90 -12.18
C GLY A 35 -2.32 -1.32 -12.34
N THR A 36 -1.92 -1.45 -13.59
CA THR A 36 -0.59 -1.83 -14.08
C THR A 36 -0.24 -0.85 -15.21
N PRO A 37 0.87 -1.00 -15.95
CA PRO A 37 1.12 -0.16 -17.14
C PRO A 37 0.02 -0.24 -18.21
N ASN A 38 -0.85 -1.26 -18.17
CA ASN A 38 -1.99 -1.35 -19.09
C ASN A 38 -3.02 -0.26 -18.79
N ALA A 39 -3.43 0.46 -19.82
CA ALA A 39 -4.40 1.55 -19.71
C ALA A 39 -5.83 0.98 -19.49
N ASP A 40 -6.13 0.58 -18.26
CA ASP A 40 -7.46 0.16 -17.83
C ASP A 40 -8.21 1.38 -17.28
N PRO A 41 -9.35 1.79 -17.88
CA PRO A 41 -10.08 2.98 -17.45
C PRO A 41 -10.68 2.83 -16.03
N ASP A 42 -10.90 1.61 -15.57
CA ASP A 42 -11.51 1.31 -14.26
C ASP A 42 -10.49 1.18 -13.14
N ARG A 43 -9.18 1.21 -13.47
CA ARG A 43 -8.08 1.06 -12.50
C ARG A 43 -7.04 2.16 -12.67
N ALA A 44 -6.87 2.99 -11.67
CA ALA A 44 -5.78 3.95 -11.61
C ALA A 44 -4.43 3.24 -11.42
N GLY A 45 -3.33 3.93 -11.71
CA GLY A 45 -1.99 3.39 -11.50
C GLY A 45 -1.72 3.00 -10.05
N PRO A 46 -0.80 2.04 -9.80
CA PRO A 46 -0.61 1.44 -8.48
C PRO A 46 -0.27 2.49 -7.42
N SER A 47 -1.08 2.53 -6.37
CA SER A 47 -0.84 3.37 -5.21
C SER A 47 -1.70 2.92 -4.01
N VAL A 48 -1.11 2.98 -2.82
CA VAL A 48 -1.78 2.59 -1.57
C VAL A 48 -1.59 3.69 -0.53
N ALA A 49 -2.65 4.04 0.20
CA ALA A 49 -2.57 4.90 1.37
C ALA A 49 -2.66 4.08 2.66
N ILE A 50 -1.65 4.18 3.51
CA ILE A 50 -1.70 3.72 4.90
C ILE A 50 -2.11 4.92 5.75
N VAL A 51 -3.32 4.89 6.29
CA VAL A 51 -3.85 5.95 7.16
C VAL A 51 -3.76 5.49 8.59
N VAL A 52 -3.16 6.29 9.45
CA VAL A 52 -3.09 6.04 10.90
C VAL A 52 -3.55 7.31 11.62
N ASP A 53 -4.67 7.21 12.32
CA ASP A 53 -5.33 8.36 12.94
C ASP A 53 -5.54 9.52 11.94
N SER A 54 -4.84 10.65 12.11
CA SER A 54 -4.92 11.82 11.22
C SER A 54 -3.75 11.93 10.23
N SER A 55 -2.90 10.94 10.12
CA SER A 55 -1.73 10.90 9.23
C SER A 55 -1.91 9.91 8.09
N VAL A 56 -1.30 10.23 6.94
CA VAL A 56 -1.29 9.35 5.76
C VAL A 56 0.13 9.15 5.25
N TYR A 57 0.40 7.94 4.80
CA TYR A 57 1.65 7.47 4.22
C TYR A 57 1.30 6.81 2.88
N ILE A 58 1.74 7.42 1.79
CA ILE A 58 1.45 6.95 0.42
C ILE A 58 2.54 5.96 0.01
N VAL A 59 2.18 4.84 -0.58
CA VAL A 59 3.12 3.91 -1.23
C VAL A 59 2.82 3.89 -2.71
N ASP A 60 3.82 4.23 -3.50
CA ASP A 60 3.79 4.48 -4.93
C ASP A 60 2.85 5.61 -5.37
N ALA A 61 3.15 6.20 -6.51
CA ALA A 61 2.44 7.31 -7.10
C ALA A 61 2.15 7.04 -8.57
N GLY A 62 1.29 6.06 -8.83
CA GLY A 62 0.83 5.76 -10.18
C GLY A 62 -0.09 6.83 -10.74
N ALA A 63 -0.45 6.66 -12.02
CA ALA A 63 -1.30 7.62 -12.74
C ALA A 63 -2.64 7.85 -12.02
N GLY A 64 -3.03 9.11 -11.84
CA GLY A 64 -4.31 9.51 -11.25
C GLY A 64 -4.34 9.58 -9.72
N ILE A 65 -3.19 9.42 -9.04
CA ILE A 65 -3.07 9.35 -7.58
C ILE A 65 -3.86 10.42 -6.83
N VAL A 66 -3.72 11.71 -7.17
CA VAL A 66 -4.37 12.81 -6.43
C VAL A 66 -5.90 12.75 -6.57
N ARG A 67 -6.41 12.44 -7.76
CA ARG A 67 -7.86 12.24 -7.96
C ARG A 67 -8.40 11.04 -7.17
N ARG A 68 -7.60 9.98 -7.06
CA ARG A 68 -7.98 8.78 -6.28
C ARG A 68 -7.95 9.05 -4.79
N VAL A 69 -6.98 9.83 -4.28
CA VAL A 69 -7.01 10.30 -2.88
C VAL A 69 -8.26 11.12 -2.61
N ALA A 70 -8.62 12.05 -3.51
CA ALA A 70 -9.84 12.85 -3.36
C ALA A 70 -11.11 11.96 -3.32
N ALA A 71 -11.21 10.98 -4.21
CA ALA A 71 -12.31 10.02 -4.23
C ALA A 71 -12.35 9.16 -2.94
N ALA A 72 -11.17 8.71 -2.45
CA ALA A 72 -11.04 7.98 -1.20
C ALA A 72 -11.49 8.83 0.00
N ALA A 73 -11.09 10.11 0.06
CA ALA A 73 -11.51 11.05 1.09
C ALA A 73 -13.05 11.23 1.11
N GLN A 74 -13.66 11.34 -0.07
CA GLN A 74 -15.13 11.44 -0.19
C GLN A 74 -15.84 10.16 0.25
N LYS A 75 -15.32 8.98 -0.14
CA LYS A 75 -15.90 7.67 0.20
C LYS A 75 -15.75 7.35 1.68
N THR A 76 -14.57 7.53 2.25
CA THR A 76 -14.22 7.04 3.59
C THR A 76 -14.46 8.07 4.70
N LYS A 77 -14.51 9.36 4.36
CA LYS A 77 -14.52 10.49 5.30
C LYS A 77 -13.30 10.53 6.25
N LEU A 78 -12.19 9.87 5.88
CA LEU A 78 -10.95 9.90 6.66
C LEU A 78 -10.26 11.28 6.51
N PRO A 79 -10.09 12.05 7.59
CA PRO A 79 -9.53 13.41 7.52
C PRO A 79 -8.08 13.44 7.04
N ALA A 80 -7.34 12.34 7.24
CA ALA A 80 -5.96 12.20 6.79
C ALA A 80 -5.80 12.26 5.26
N LEU A 81 -6.86 11.98 4.49
CA LEU A 81 -6.84 11.97 3.02
C LEU A 81 -7.13 13.36 2.41
N GLN A 82 -7.17 14.42 3.21
CA GLN A 82 -7.26 15.79 2.70
C GLN A 82 -5.94 16.23 2.06
N MET A 83 -6.00 16.99 0.97
CA MET A 83 -4.83 17.39 0.17
C MET A 83 -3.69 18.00 1.00
N PRO A 84 -3.94 18.91 1.98
CA PRO A 84 -2.87 19.45 2.83
C PRO A 84 -2.11 18.43 3.67
N LYS A 85 -2.64 17.21 3.84
CA LYS A 85 -2.04 16.13 4.64
C LYS A 85 -1.11 15.22 3.84
N LEU A 86 -1.10 15.31 2.51
CA LEU A 86 -0.28 14.47 1.64
C LEU A 86 1.19 14.94 1.67
N THR A 87 1.92 14.54 2.68
CA THR A 87 3.28 15.02 2.95
C THR A 87 4.34 13.92 2.93
N ARG A 88 3.97 12.65 2.74
CA ARG A 88 4.91 11.52 2.77
C ARG A 88 4.56 10.50 1.71
N ALA A 89 5.56 10.10 0.91
CA ALA A 89 5.45 9.04 -0.08
C ALA A 89 6.65 8.08 0.01
N PHE A 90 6.41 6.82 -0.32
CA PHE A 90 7.40 5.74 -0.34
C PHE A 90 7.33 5.05 -1.70
N LEU A 91 8.42 4.99 -2.44
CA LEU A 91 8.47 4.37 -3.76
C LEU A 91 9.08 2.98 -3.65
N THR A 92 8.37 1.98 -4.17
CA THR A 92 8.87 0.59 -4.21
C THR A 92 10.02 0.44 -5.20
N HIS A 93 9.88 1.02 -6.37
CA HIS A 93 10.88 1.07 -7.43
C HIS A 93 10.53 2.19 -8.42
N LEU A 94 11.37 2.40 -9.46
CA LEU A 94 11.24 3.58 -10.33
C LEU A 94 10.64 3.28 -11.71
N HIS A 95 9.84 2.21 -11.87
CA HIS A 95 9.02 2.05 -13.07
C HIS A 95 8.02 3.20 -13.22
N SER A 96 7.69 3.53 -14.46
CA SER A 96 6.84 4.68 -14.76
C SER A 96 5.43 4.56 -14.20
N ASP A 97 4.85 3.38 -14.19
CA ASP A 97 3.50 3.16 -13.64
C ASP A 97 3.43 3.36 -12.12
N HIS A 98 4.53 3.23 -11.39
CA HIS A 98 4.66 3.53 -9.96
C HIS A 98 5.04 4.99 -9.66
N THR A 99 5.44 5.77 -10.67
CA THR A 99 6.04 7.11 -10.47
C THR A 99 5.45 8.22 -11.32
N VAL A 100 4.70 7.92 -12.40
CA VAL A 100 4.20 8.94 -13.33
C VAL A 100 3.23 9.94 -12.69
N GLY A 101 2.60 9.59 -11.57
CA GLY A 101 1.76 10.47 -10.77
C GLY A 101 2.53 11.34 -9.76
N LEU A 102 3.86 11.19 -9.64
CA LEU A 102 4.66 12.01 -8.73
C LEU A 102 4.51 13.51 -8.97
N PRO A 103 4.58 14.03 -10.21
CA PRO A 103 4.40 15.46 -10.44
C PRO A 103 3.04 15.97 -9.95
N ASP A 104 1.98 15.18 -10.14
CA ASP A 104 0.65 15.51 -9.64
C ASP A 104 0.64 15.55 -8.09
N LEU A 105 1.25 14.56 -7.42
CA LEU A 105 1.37 14.52 -5.97
C LEU A 105 2.28 15.63 -5.41
N MET A 106 3.29 16.05 -6.16
CA MET A 106 4.19 17.15 -5.80
C MET A 106 3.47 18.51 -5.83
N LEU A 107 2.67 18.76 -6.86
CA LEU A 107 2.17 20.11 -7.19
C LEU A 107 0.69 20.31 -6.83
N SER A 108 -0.21 19.39 -7.18
CA SER A 108 -1.64 19.59 -6.95
C SER A 108 -2.01 19.78 -5.48
N PRO A 109 -1.45 19.02 -4.50
CA PRO A 109 -1.72 19.29 -3.08
C PRO A 109 -1.18 20.64 -2.59
N TRP A 110 -0.07 21.15 -3.17
CA TRP A 110 0.42 22.50 -2.89
C TRP A 110 -0.59 23.57 -3.34
N VAL A 111 -1.09 23.47 -4.56
CA VAL A 111 -2.16 24.35 -5.06
C VAL A 111 -3.42 24.26 -4.20
N LEU A 112 -3.65 23.11 -3.59
CA LEU A 112 -4.75 22.84 -2.65
C LEU A 112 -4.32 22.99 -1.18
N GLU A 113 -3.44 23.97 -0.92
CA GLU A 113 -3.05 24.48 0.40
C GLU A 113 -2.16 23.56 1.26
N ARG A 114 -1.46 22.59 0.68
CA ARG A 114 -0.37 21.94 1.40
C ARG A 114 0.75 22.95 1.63
N THR A 115 1.07 23.22 2.88
CA THR A 115 2.15 24.12 3.27
C THR A 115 3.45 23.39 3.62
N ALA A 116 3.35 22.14 4.06
CA ALA A 116 4.53 21.32 4.34
C ALA A 116 5.14 20.76 3.04
N PRO A 117 6.47 20.61 2.94
CA PRO A 117 7.11 19.88 1.87
C PRO A 117 6.57 18.45 1.74
N LEU A 118 6.64 17.88 0.52
CA LEU A 118 6.48 16.46 0.30
C LEU A 118 7.82 15.75 0.56
N GLU A 119 7.85 14.81 1.49
CA GLU A 119 9.01 13.95 1.75
C GLU A 119 8.81 12.63 0.96
N VAL A 120 9.74 12.29 0.07
CA VAL A 120 9.68 11.10 -0.78
C VAL A 120 10.85 10.17 -0.44
N TYR A 121 10.54 8.97 0.02
CA TYR A 121 11.51 7.92 0.35
C TYR A 121 11.48 6.86 -0.76
N GLY A 122 12.60 6.53 -1.36
CA GLY A 122 12.64 5.53 -2.42
C GLY A 122 14.04 5.00 -2.68
N PRO A 123 14.19 4.04 -3.62
CA PRO A 123 15.49 3.48 -3.94
C PRO A 123 16.43 4.54 -4.53
N PRO A 124 17.76 4.26 -4.57
CA PRO A 124 18.74 5.11 -5.25
C PRO A 124 18.27 5.52 -6.65
N GLY A 125 18.33 6.82 -6.94
CA GLY A 125 17.78 7.46 -8.14
C GLY A 125 16.51 8.27 -7.89
N THR A 126 15.88 8.13 -6.72
CA THR A 126 14.70 8.92 -6.34
C THR A 126 15.03 10.42 -6.28
N GLN A 127 16.15 10.80 -5.65
CA GLN A 127 16.60 12.20 -5.60
C GLN A 127 16.76 12.77 -7.01
N LYS A 128 17.46 12.05 -7.89
CA LYS A 128 17.66 12.49 -9.28
C LYS A 128 16.35 12.67 -10.03
N MET A 129 15.39 11.75 -9.85
CA MET A 129 14.07 11.85 -10.46
C MET A 129 13.33 13.10 -9.98
N ILE A 130 13.30 13.35 -8.67
CA ILE A 130 12.63 14.53 -8.09
C ILE A 130 13.28 15.84 -8.57
N ASP A 131 14.61 15.93 -8.62
CA ASP A 131 15.30 17.12 -9.10
C ASP A 131 14.91 17.46 -10.55
N HIS A 132 14.83 16.45 -11.42
CA HIS A 132 14.41 16.65 -12.80
C HIS A 132 12.92 17.00 -12.94
N LEU A 133 12.06 16.42 -12.11
CA LEU A 133 10.63 16.77 -12.09
C LEU A 133 10.43 18.20 -11.59
N GLN A 134 11.12 18.64 -10.54
CA GLN A 134 11.06 20.04 -10.09
C GLN A 134 11.57 21.00 -11.16
N ALA A 135 12.66 20.66 -11.85
CA ALA A 135 13.17 21.46 -12.96
C ALA A 135 12.19 21.53 -14.14
N ALA A 136 11.49 20.43 -14.45
CA ALA A 136 10.51 20.40 -15.53
C ALA A 136 9.30 21.31 -15.27
N TYR A 137 8.95 21.55 -14.01
CA TYR A 137 7.83 22.43 -13.61
C TYR A 137 8.27 23.78 -13.06
N ALA A 138 9.53 24.17 -13.25
CA ALA A 138 10.08 25.41 -12.70
C ALA A 138 9.30 26.67 -13.15
N GLU A 139 8.84 26.72 -14.41
CA GLU A 139 8.05 27.82 -14.94
C GLU A 139 6.66 27.92 -14.27
N ASP A 140 5.95 26.80 -14.12
CA ASP A 140 4.66 26.78 -13.41
C ASP A 140 4.82 27.22 -11.94
N ILE A 141 5.86 26.73 -11.28
CA ILE A 141 6.17 27.10 -9.90
C ILE A 141 6.45 28.61 -9.79
N ASP A 142 7.27 29.16 -10.68
CA ASP A 142 7.62 30.58 -10.69
C ASP A 142 6.40 31.48 -10.91
N ILE A 143 5.57 31.15 -11.91
CA ILE A 143 4.33 31.89 -12.22
C ILE A 143 3.37 31.86 -11.02
N ARG A 144 3.21 30.72 -10.35
CA ARG A 144 2.34 30.64 -9.15
C ARG A 144 2.88 31.44 -7.96
N LEU A 145 4.20 31.51 -7.80
CA LEU A 145 4.84 32.25 -6.70
C LEU A 145 4.88 33.77 -6.93
N HIS A 146 4.97 34.20 -8.18
CA HIS A 146 5.24 35.61 -8.54
C HIS A 146 4.20 36.24 -9.47
N GLY A 147 3.32 35.44 -10.09
CA GLY A 147 2.33 35.90 -11.07
C GLY A 147 1.00 36.40 -10.47
N GLY A 148 0.92 36.58 -9.14
CA GLY A 148 -0.27 37.13 -8.47
C GLY A 148 -1.21 36.10 -7.84
N GLU A 149 -0.97 34.80 -7.99
CA GLU A 149 -1.67 33.75 -7.23
C GLU A 149 -1.22 33.80 -5.76
N PRO A 150 -2.13 33.74 -4.75
CA PRO A 150 -1.75 33.77 -3.33
C PRO A 150 -1.18 32.43 -2.86
N SER A 151 -0.20 31.89 -3.58
CA SER A 151 0.41 30.59 -3.29
C SER A 151 1.38 30.66 -2.12
N ASN A 152 1.35 29.66 -1.26
CA ASN A 152 2.35 29.55 -0.20
C ASN A 152 3.73 29.17 -0.76
N LYS A 153 4.80 29.59 -0.08
CA LYS A 153 6.20 29.47 -0.55
C LYS A 153 6.91 28.20 -0.12
N THR A 154 6.21 27.20 0.39
CA THR A 154 6.84 26.02 1.00
C THR A 154 6.26 24.69 0.51
N GLY A 155 4.97 24.63 0.20
CA GLY A 155 4.29 23.39 -0.15
C GLY A 155 4.69 22.78 -1.48
N TYR A 156 5.28 23.54 -2.41
CA TYR A 156 5.81 23.00 -3.68
C TYR A 156 7.13 22.23 -3.50
N VAL A 157 7.82 22.47 -2.38
CA VAL A 157 9.11 21.82 -2.13
C VAL A 157 8.91 20.32 -1.96
N THR A 158 9.70 19.55 -2.68
CA THR A 158 9.77 18.10 -2.50
C THR A 158 11.19 17.73 -2.08
N LYS A 159 11.30 16.97 -1.01
CA LYS A 159 12.56 16.44 -0.50
C LYS A 159 12.59 14.94 -0.74
N ALA A 160 13.61 14.49 -1.45
CA ALA A 160 13.83 13.08 -1.72
C ALA A 160 14.84 12.48 -0.75
N HIS A 161 14.66 11.20 -0.47
CA HIS A 161 15.54 10.40 0.35
C HIS A 161 15.83 9.09 -0.38
N ASP A 162 17.02 8.97 -0.96
CA ASP A 162 17.52 7.70 -1.48
C ASP A 162 17.79 6.78 -0.29
N VAL A 163 17.04 5.69 -0.18
CA VAL A 163 17.13 4.77 0.95
C VAL A 163 17.63 3.39 0.54
N LEU A 164 18.22 2.69 1.51
CA LEU A 164 18.60 1.28 1.39
C LEU A 164 17.71 0.43 2.31
N PRO A 165 17.64 -0.91 2.11
CA PRO A 165 16.89 -1.79 2.98
C PRO A 165 17.20 -1.61 4.46
N GLY A 166 16.18 -1.59 5.31
CA GLY A 166 16.25 -1.30 6.73
C GLY A 166 15.11 -0.40 7.17
N VAL A 167 15.19 0.17 8.38
CA VAL A 167 14.22 1.17 8.84
C VAL A 167 14.49 2.48 8.12
N VAL A 168 13.57 2.87 7.24
CA VAL A 168 13.72 4.06 6.37
C VAL A 168 12.95 5.28 6.88
N TYR A 169 11.94 5.05 7.73
CA TYR A 169 11.16 6.11 8.34
C TYR A 169 10.61 5.67 9.69
N ARG A 170 10.50 6.62 10.62
CA ARG A 170 9.83 6.41 11.91
C ARG A 170 9.28 7.75 12.43
N ASP A 171 8.05 7.69 12.92
CA ASP A 171 7.47 8.75 13.75
C ASP A 171 6.73 8.12 14.96
N SER A 172 5.85 8.88 15.61
CA SER A 172 5.08 8.41 16.76
C SER A 172 3.98 7.39 16.40
N LEU A 173 3.62 7.28 15.11
CA LEU A 173 2.50 6.46 14.64
C LEU A 173 2.96 5.24 13.83
N VAL A 174 4.10 5.32 13.14
CA VAL A 174 4.56 4.22 12.30
C VAL A 174 6.06 4.01 12.39
N LYS A 175 6.46 2.77 12.15
CA LYS A 175 7.81 2.40 11.73
C LYS A 175 7.71 1.79 10.34
N VAL A 176 8.45 2.34 9.37
CA VAL A 176 8.50 1.83 8.00
C VAL A 176 9.85 1.17 7.76
N THR A 177 9.80 -0.10 7.35
CA THR A 177 10.97 -0.90 7.02
C THR A 177 10.91 -1.28 5.55
N ALA A 178 11.92 -0.89 4.78
CA ALA A 178 12.12 -1.36 3.40
C ALA A 178 12.87 -2.69 3.42
N PHE A 179 12.53 -3.60 2.52
CA PHE A 179 13.28 -4.83 2.29
C PHE A 179 13.44 -5.07 0.80
N ALA A 180 14.61 -5.57 0.39
CA ALA A 180 14.89 -5.83 -1.01
C ALA A 180 14.06 -6.99 -1.54
N VAL A 181 13.59 -6.85 -2.78
CA VAL A 181 12.89 -7.89 -3.54
C VAL A 181 13.50 -8.00 -4.94
N PRO A 182 13.50 -9.20 -5.56
CA PRO A 182 13.99 -9.38 -6.92
C PRO A 182 12.93 -8.88 -7.93
N HIS A 183 13.31 -7.97 -8.82
CA HIS A 183 12.45 -7.47 -9.89
C HIS A 183 13.24 -7.35 -11.19
N GLY A 184 13.47 -8.46 -11.83
CA GLY A 184 14.22 -8.56 -13.09
C GLY A 184 15.62 -7.96 -12.99
N LYS A 185 15.90 -6.97 -13.84
CA LYS A 185 17.20 -6.27 -13.90
C LYS A 185 17.24 -4.99 -13.04
N TRP A 186 16.18 -4.64 -12.31
CA TRP A 186 16.21 -3.50 -11.42
C TRP A 186 17.20 -3.75 -10.27
N PRO A 187 18.23 -2.90 -10.11
CA PRO A 187 19.22 -3.08 -9.04
C PRO A 187 18.63 -2.85 -7.66
N HIS A 188 17.55 -2.07 -7.59
CA HIS A 188 16.88 -1.69 -6.36
C HIS A 188 15.37 -1.72 -6.57
N ALA A 189 14.71 -2.71 -5.99
CA ALA A 189 13.26 -2.81 -5.85
C ALA A 189 12.95 -3.26 -4.42
N TYR A 190 11.94 -2.65 -3.82
CA TYR A 190 11.64 -2.81 -2.40
C TYR A 190 10.19 -3.21 -2.17
N GLY A 191 9.99 -4.09 -1.21
CA GLY A 191 8.75 -4.16 -0.45
C GLY A 191 8.85 -3.30 0.80
N TYR A 192 7.71 -2.96 1.37
CA TYR A 192 7.63 -2.18 2.61
C TYR A 192 6.81 -2.90 3.68
N ARG A 193 7.29 -2.82 4.93
CA ARG A 193 6.52 -3.18 6.11
C ARG A 193 6.23 -1.92 6.93
N PHE A 194 4.95 -1.71 7.23
CA PHE A 194 4.47 -0.68 8.15
C PHE A 194 4.02 -1.35 9.45
N ASP A 195 4.70 -1.03 10.54
CA ASP A 195 4.26 -1.37 11.89
C ASP A 195 3.57 -0.14 12.48
N THR A 196 2.28 -0.26 12.79
CA THR A 196 1.42 0.78 13.36
C THR A 196 0.96 0.37 14.76
N PRO A 197 0.25 1.22 15.53
CA PRO A 197 -0.16 0.88 16.89
C PRO A 197 -1.08 -0.33 17.01
N ASP A 198 -1.86 -0.63 15.97
CA ASP A 198 -2.87 -1.71 16.00
C ASP A 198 -2.72 -2.74 14.87
N ARG A 199 -1.81 -2.52 13.89
CA ARG A 199 -1.63 -3.41 12.73
C ARG A 199 -0.19 -3.48 12.25
N SER A 200 0.11 -4.56 11.52
CA SER A 200 1.26 -4.67 10.64
C SER A 200 0.79 -4.90 9.20
N ILE A 201 1.29 -4.09 8.28
CA ILE A 201 0.94 -4.13 6.87
C ILE A 201 2.22 -4.37 6.06
N VAL A 202 2.17 -5.29 5.10
CA VAL A 202 3.28 -5.55 4.18
C VAL A 202 2.80 -5.37 2.76
N LEU A 203 3.58 -4.62 1.96
CA LEU A 203 3.42 -4.48 0.52
C LEU A 203 4.62 -5.14 -0.15
N SER A 204 4.37 -6.01 -1.12
CA SER A 204 5.46 -6.70 -1.83
C SER A 204 6.28 -5.74 -2.72
N GLY A 205 5.66 -4.67 -3.24
CA GLY A 205 6.12 -4.04 -4.46
C GLY A 205 6.04 -5.04 -5.62
N ASP A 206 6.59 -4.70 -6.77
CA ASP A 206 6.71 -5.66 -7.87
C ASP A 206 7.91 -6.58 -7.63
N THR A 207 7.69 -7.88 -7.76
CA THR A 207 8.70 -8.88 -7.41
C THR A 207 8.47 -10.21 -8.10
N SER A 208 9.53 -10.90 -8.50
CA SER A 208 9.43 -12.35 -8.68
C SER A 208 9.32 -13.05 -7.30
N PRO A 209 9.00 -14.36 -7.23
CA PRO A 209 8.77 -15.05 -5.96
C PRO A 209 9.86 -14.79 -4.93
N SER A 210 9.51 -14.27 -3.73
CA SER A 210 10.49 -13.82 -2.75
C SER A 210 10.17 -14.27 -1.32
N ASP A 211 11.11 -14.98 -0.69
CA ASP A 211 11.04 -15.32 0.72
C ASP A 211 11.18 -14.09 1.64
N ALA A 212 11.74 -12.98 1.12
CA ALA A 212 11.81 -11.73 1.88
C ALA A 212 10.42 -11.16 2.21
N VAL A 213 9.45 -11.30 1.29
CA VAL A 213 8.04 -10.91 1.53
C VAL A 213 7.44 -11.75 2.65
N ALA A 214 7.63 -13.08 2.59
CA ALA A 214 7.11 -13.98 3.62
C ALA A 214 7.71 -13.66 4.99
N LYS A 215 9.04 -13.43 5.05
CA LYS A 215 9.75 -13.06 6.27
C LYS A 215 9.32 -11.69 6.80
N ALA A 216 9.12 -10.71 5.92
CA ALA A 216 8.67 -9.39 6.32
C ALA A 216 7.25 -9.41 6.88
N CYS A 217 6.36 -10.26 6.35
CA CYS A 217 4.98 -10.40 6.84
C CYS A 217 4.92 -11.15 8.18
N ASP A 218 5.40 -12.39 8.24
CA ASP A 218 5.41 -13.26 9.43
C ASP A 218 4.17 -13.07 10.34
N GLY A 219 3.00 -13.42 9.82
CA GLY A 219 1.73 -13.26 10.52
C GLY A 219 1.16 -11.84 10.48
N CYS A 220 1.57 -10.97 9.55
CA CYS A 220 1.07 -9.61 9.43
C CYS A 220 -0.47 -9.56 9.27
N ASN A 221 -1.05 -8.40 9.59
CA ASN A 221 -2.50 -8.22 9.47
C ASN A 221 -2.95 -8.17 8.01
N VAL A 222 -2.20 -7.44 7.16
CA VAL A 222 -2.51 -7.29 5.74
C VAL A 222 -1.24 -7.52 4.93
N LEU A 223 -1.29 -8.46 4.00
CA LEU A 223 -0.29 -8.63 2.95
C LEU A 223 -0.90 -8.18 1.62
N ILE A 224 -0.36 -7.11 1.03
CA ILE A 224 -0.70 -6.64 -0.31
C ILE A 224 0.38 -7.16 -1.23
N HIS A 225 0.00 -8.02 -2.19
CA HIS A 225 0.96 -8.69 -3.06
C HIS A 225 0.57 -8.55 -4.52
N GLU A 226 1.53 -8.16 -5.38
CA GLU A 226 1.35 -8.17 -6.82
C GLU A 226 1.14 -9.60 -7.33
N VAL A 227 0.54 -9.77 -8.49
CA VAL A 227 0.26 -11.11 -9.02
C VAL A 227 0.08 -11.14 -10.53
N ILE A 228 0.64 -12.16 -11.16
CA ILE A 228 0.29 -12.55 -12.54
C ILE A 228 -0.45 -13.88 -12.54
N SER A 229 -1.57 -13.95 -13.29
CA SER A 229 -2.34 -15.20 -13.45
C SER A 229 -1.52 -16.28 -14.16
N GLU A 230 -1.56 -17.50 -13.64
CA GLU A 230 -0.94 -18.67 -14.29
C GLU A 230 -1.58 -18.96 -15.66
N ALA A 231 -2.91 -18.87 -15.76
CA ALA A 231 -3.61 -19.09 -17.03
C ALA A 231 -3.21 -18.05 -18.08
N HIS A 232 -3.06 -16.79 -17.68
CA HIS A 232 -2.56 -15.75 -18.58
C HIS A 232 -1.11 -16.00 -19.01
N LEU A 233 -0.26 -16.35 -18.05
CA LEU A 233 1.15 -16.63 -18.31
C LEU A 233 1.31 -17.80 -19.31
N ALA A 234 0.49 -18.84 -19.18
CA ALA A 234 0.55 -20.03 -20.02
C ALA A 234 0.26 -19.77 -21.50
N ILE A 235 -0.52 -18.73 -21.84
CA ILE A 235 -0.86 -18.39 -23.23
C ILE A 235 0.09 -17.37 -23.88
N ARG A 236 1.08 -16.88 -23.12
CA ARG A 236 2.10 -15.95 -23.64
C ARG A 236 3.19 -16.69 -24.40
N THR A 237 3.91 -15.95 -25.27
CA THR A 237 5.11 -16.52 -25.93
C THR A 237 6.18 -16.87 -24.90
N PRO A 238 7.12 -17.79 -25.21
CA PRO A 238 8.18 -18.17 -24.29
C PRO A 238 9.00 -16.97 -23.76
N GLU A 239 9.25 -15.95 -24.59
CA GLU A 239 9.97 -14.74 -24.21
C GLU A 239 9.20 -13.93 -23.16
N TRP A 240 7.88 -13.76 -23.37
CA TRP A 240 7.02 -13.07 -22.42
C TRP A 240 6.84 -13.86 -21.11
N GLN A 241 6.77 -15.20 -21.19
CA GLN A 241 6.75 -16.05 -20.00
C GLN A 241 8.04 -15.88 -19.18
N ALA A 242 9.20 -15.90 -19.84
CA ALA A 242 10.49 -15.70 -19.20
C ALA A 242 10.59 -14.31 -18.56
N TYR A 243 10.17 -13.26 -19.29
CA TYR A 243 10.12 -11.89 -18.77
C TYR A 243 9.25 -11.79 -17.51
N HIS A 244 7.98 -12.21 -17.61
CA HIS A 244 7.06 -12.09 -16.49
C HIS A 244 7.51 -12.88 -15.27
N ARG A 245 8.07 -14.08 -15.44
CA ARG A 245 8.61 -14.87 -14.31
C ARG A 245 9.81 -14.21 -13.63
N ALA A 246 10.59 -13.41 -14.36
CA ALA A 246 11.70 -12.67 -13.79
C ALA A 246 11.26 -11.40 -13.05
N TYR A 247 10.13 -10.82 -13.42
CA TYR A 247 9.67 -9.53 -12.90
C TYR A 247 8.47 -9.62 -11.97
N HIS A 248 7.63 -10.66 -12.09
CA HIS A 248 6.35 -10.77 -11.37
C HIS A 248 6.18 -12.14 -10.72
N THR A 249 5.28 -12.23 -9.75
CA THR A 249 5.00 -13.46 -9.02
C THR A 249 3.77 -14.16 -9.59
N PRO A 250 3.91 -15.38 -10.18
CA PRO A 250 2.79 -16.20 -10.59
C PRO A 250 1.85 -16.54 -9.41
N ALA A 251 0.56 -16.65 -9.67
CA ALA A 251 -0.47 -16.82 -8.64
C ALA A 251 -0.25 -18.04 -7.73
N TYR A 252 0.31 -19.15 -8.27
CA TYR A 252 0.68 -20.29 -7.44
C TYR A 252 1.79 -19.96 -6.45
N ASP A 253 2.76 -19.15 -6.86
CA ASP A 253 3.86 -18.73 -6.01
C ASP A 253 3.41 -17.67 -4.98
N VAL A 254 2.48 -16.76 -5.34
CA VAL A 254 1.80 -15.90 -4.36
C VAL A 254 1.14 -16.76 -3.28
N GLY A 255 0.47 -17.84 -3.66
CA GLY A 255 -0.11 -18.80 -2.71
C GLY A 255 0.94 -19.44 -1.80
N ARG A 256 2.11 -19.83 -2.34
CA ARG A 256 3.23 -20.40 -1.55
C ARG A 256 3.84 -19.36 -0.59
N VAL A 257 4.04 -18.12 -1.08
CA VAL A 257 4.53 -17.01 -0.24
C VAL A 257 3.54 -16.74 0.89
N ALA A 258 2.24 -16.64 0.60
CA ALA A 258 1.21 -16.41 1.60
C ALA A 258 1.09 -17.54 2.64
N ALA A 259 1.26 -18.81 2.21
CA ALA A 259 1.28 -19.96 3.12
C ALA A 259 2.44 -19.89 4.13
N LYS A 260 3.62 -19.42 3.70
CA LYS A 260 4.76 -19.16 4.59
C LYS A 260 4.53 -17.92 5.46
N ALA A 261 4.04 -16.83 4.86
CA ALA A 261 3.81 -15.53 5.49
C ALA A 261 2.68 -15.53 6.52
N ARG A 262 1.65 -16.35 6.34
CA ARG A 262 0.47 -16.47 7.22
C ARG A 262 -0.23 -15.15 7.53
N PRO A 263 -0.51 -14.27 6.55
CA PRO A 263 -1.21 -13.02 6.80
C PRO A 263 -2.63 -13.28 7.31
N LYS A 264 -3.22 -12.32 8.06
CA LYS A 264 -4.65 -12.39 8.39
C LYS A 264 -5.53 -12.20 7.15
N VAL A 265 -5.09 -11.35 6.20
CA VAL A 265 -5.69 -11.23 4.87
C VAL A 265 -4.60 -11.00 3.83
N LEU A 266 -4.70 -11.73 2.71
CA LEU A 266 -3.94 -11.50 1.48
C LEU A 266 -4.81 -10.70 0.52
N VAL A 267 -4.29 -9.55 0.08
CA VAL A 267 -4.91 -8.69 -0.94
C VAL A 267 -4.07 -8.79 -2.21
N LEU A 268 -4.66 -9.33 -3.28
CA LEU A 268 -4.04 -9.38 -4.60
C LEU A 268 -4.13 -7.99 -5.24
N PHE A 269 -2.99 -7.49 -5.64
CA PHE A 269 -2.80 -6.11 -6.10
C PHE A 269 -2.01 -6.10 -7.41
N HIS A 270 -2.00 -5.00 -8.17
CA HIS A 270 -1.21 -4.94 -9.41
C HIS A 270 -1.40 -6.20 -10.26
N VAL A 271 -2.67 -6.51 -10.57
CA VAL A 271 -3.05 -7.79 -11.20
C VAL A 271 -2.74 -7.79 -12.69
N ILE A 272 -1.97 -8.75 -13.16
CA ILE A 272 -1.59 -8.91 -14.57
C ILE A 272 -2.26 -10.17 -15.16
N PRO A 273 -3.05 -10.02 -16.21
CA PRO A 273 -3.72 -8.83 -16.71
C PRO A 273 -5.01 -8.56 -15.94
N THR A 274 -5.62 -7.39 -16.18
CA THR A 274 -6.89 -7.00 -15.56
C THR A 274 -8.12 -7.73 -16.13
N ALA A 275 -7.97 -8.46 -17.22
CA ALA A 275 -9.09 -9.09 -17.96
C ALA A 275 -9.59 -10.44 -17.41
N PHE A 276 -9.08 -10.94 -16.29
CA PHE A 276 -9.54 -12.20 -15.67
C PHE A 276 -10.64 -11.96 -14.63
N LYS A 277 -11.49 -12.99 -14.44
CA LYS A 277 -12.44 -12.96 -13.32
C LYS A 277 -11.71 -13.13 -12.00
N ASP A 278 -12.05 -12.32 -11.02
CA ASP A 278 -11.44 -12.36 -9.66
C ASP A 278 -11.48 -13.79 -9.07
N ALA A 279 -12.58 -14.52 -9.29
CA ALA A 279 -12.75 -15.87 -8.77
C ALA A 279 -11.71 -16.85 -9.31
N ASP A 280 -11.30 -16.72 -10.58
CA ASP A 280 -10.33 -17.61 -11.22
C ASP A 280 -8.94 -17.37 -10.63
N LEU A 281 -8.54 -16.09 -10.47
CA LEU A 281 -7.26 -15.71 -9.86
C LEU A 281 -7.18 -16.17 -8.40
N VAL A 282 -8.25 -15.94 -7.63
CA VAL A 282 -8.36 -16.44 -6.25
C VAL A 282 -8.28 -17.96 -6.22
N GLY A 283 -8.89 -18.66 -7.19
CA GLY A 283 -8.82 -20.10 -7.35
C GLY A 283 -7.39 -20.61 -7.59
N GLU A 284 -6.60 -19.89 -8.39
CA GLU A 284 -5.18 -20.20 -8.60
C GLU A 284 -4.38 -20.09 -7.28
N VAL A 285 -4.49 -18.97 -6.55
CA VAL A 285 -3.80 -18.77 -5.26
C VAL A 285 -4.21 -19.83 -4.24
N ARG A 286 -5.49 -20.18 -4.17
CA ARG A 286 -6.04 -21.15 -3.21
C ARG A 286 -5.55 -22.58 -3.39
N ARG A 287 -4.86 -22.90 -4.47
CA ARG A 287 -4.17 -24.21 -4.60
C ARG A 287 -3.12 -24.40 -3.52
N PHE A 288 -2.47 -23.31 -3.08
CA PHE A 288 -1.36 -23.34 -2.12
C PHE A 288 -1.64 -22.58 -0.81
N TYR A 289 -2.65 -21.70 -0.78
CA TYR A 289 -3.01 -20.92 0.39
C TYR A 289 -4.50 -21.08 0.74
N LYS A 290 -4.79 -21.42 2.01
CA LYS A 290 -6.17 -21.65 2.49
C LYS A 290 -6.74 -20.52 3.36
N GLY A 291 -5.93 -19.47 3.62
CA GLY A 291 -6.36 -18.30 4.39
C GLY A 291 -7.27 -17.36 3.61
N ALA A 292 -7.58 -16.22 4.22
CA ALA A 292 -8.37 -15.19 3.58
C ALA A 292 -7.59 -14.55 2.42
N VAL A 293 -8.18 -14.55 1.22
CA VAL A 293 -7.62 -13.95 0.01
C VAL A 293 -8.72 -13.22 -0.77
N VAL A 294 -8.41 -12.01 -1.22
CA VAL A 294 -9.29 -11.14 -2.02
C VAL A 294 -8.50 -10.50 -3.16
N VAL A 295 -9.19 -10.15 -4.24
CA VAL A 295 -8.63 -9.27 -5.28
C VAL A 295 -8.98 -7.83 -4.91
N GLY A 296 -7.96 -7.00 -4.74
CA GLY A 296 -8.13 -5.59 -4.42
C GLY A 296 -8.66 -4.79 -5.59
N LYS A 297 -9.54 -3.85 -5.30
CA LYS A 297 -10.09 -2.88 -6.25
C LYS A 297 -9.79 -1.46 -5.78
N ASP A 298 -9.80 -0.54 -6.72
CA ASP A 298 -9.66 0.87 -6.42
C ASP A 298 -10.67 1.31 -5.35
N LEU A 299 -10.18 2.02 -4.34
CA LEU A 299 -10.92 2.53 -3.19
C LEU A 299 -11.43 1.46 -2.20
N ASP A 300 -10.95 0.22 -2.27
CA ASP A 300 -11.16 -0.75 -1.19
C ASP A 300 -10.39 -0.33 0.07
N VAL A 301 -10.97 -0.68 1.22
CA VAL A 301 -10.43 -0.35 2.56
C VAL A 301 -10.32 -1.60 3.40
N TYR A 302 -9.16 -1.81 4.01
CA TYR A 302 -8.84 -2.94 4.88
C TYR A 302 -8.42 -2.50 6.28
#